data_816d137f474d393531c303b0235e1717
#
_entry.id   816d137f474d393531c303b0235e1717
#
_cell.length_a   1.000
_cell.length_b   1.000
_cell.length_c   1.000
_cell.angle_alpha   90.00
_cell.angle_beta   90.00
_cell.angle_gamma   90.00
#
_symmetry.space_group_name_H-M   'P 1'
#
loop_
_entity.id
_entity.type
_entity.pdbx_description
1 polymer ?
#
loop_
_entity_poly.entity_id
_entity_poly.type
_entity_poly.pdbx_seq_one_letter_code
_entity_poly.pdbx_strand_id
1 'polypeptide(L)'
;MLRGATYVVFLSAVFFGSLFITLWLTEPEVPSATDNRSDAERLAVYPISNSSDLAKSAQNANLILSRRLLGYVDAIRRNDEREVALSGWAADRQGDSTPLEVLIFVAGRLVATTHTKGERPDVTAAIHLGFGAQSNVVLTANFTCRTGDQPVVVVLGKEKQYVPLQSGPCP
;
A
#
# COMPACT_ATOMS: atom_id res chain seq x y z
N MET A 1 -5.81 5.43 74.49
CA MET A 1 -5.87 4.31 73.52
C MET A 1 -6.20 4.84 72.14
N LEU A 2 -5.43 5.73 71.52
CA LEU A 2 -5.70 6.33 70.23
C LEU A 2 -4.47 6.34 69.28
N ARG A 3 -3.40 5.62 69.62
CA ARG A 3 -2.18 5.59 68.78
C ARG A 3 -2.06 4.39 67.84
N GLY A 4 -2.93 3.37 67.99
CA GLY A 4 -2.84 2.18 67.16
C GLY A 4 -3.63 2.25 65.83
N ALA A 5 -4.72 3.04 65.80
CA ALA A 5 -5.58 3.10 64.61
C ALA A 5 -4.97 3.91 63.46
N THR A 6 -4.14 4.90 63.77
CA THR A 6 -3.51 5.76 62.75
C THR A 6 -2.42 5.03 61.95
N TYR A 7 -1.71 4.10 62.57
CA TYR A 7 -0.66 3.35 61.89
C TYR A 7 -1.22 2.29 60.92
N VAL A 8 -2.35 1.70 61.25
CA VAL A 8 -2.97 0.67 60.36
C VAL A 8 -3.52 1.33 59.11
N VAL A 9 -4.11 2.53 59.21
CA VAL A 9 -4.61 3.26 58.03
C VAL A 9 -3.48 3.73 57.13
N PHE A 10 -2.36 4.16 57.70
CA PHE A 10 -1.18 4.59 56.92
C PHE A 10 -0.49 3.41 56.20
N LEU A 11 -0.37 2.26 56.87
CA LEU A 11 0.18 1.03 56.25
C LEU A 11 -0.71 0.51 55.13
N SER A 12 -2.03 0.59 55.29
CA SER A 12 -2.97 0.21 54.25
C SER A 12 -2.87 1.13 53.01
N ALA A 13 -2.76 2.43 53.23
CA ALA A 13 -2.63 3.40 52.13
C ALA A 13 -1.32 3.23 51.34
N VAL A 14 -0.21 2.93 52.02
CA VAL A 14 1.08 2.69 51.39
C VAL A 14 1.04 1.36 50.60
N PHE A 15 0.39 0.33 51.12
CA PHE A 15 0.28 -0.97 50.47
C PHE A 15 -0.61 -0.90 49.21
N PHE A 16 -1.74 -0.19 49.28
CA PHE A 16 -2.61 0.00 48.10
C PHE A 16 -1.97 0.95 47.07
N GLY A 17 -1.28 1.98 47.49
CA GLY A 17 -0.56 2.88 46.60
C GLY A 17 0.56 2.15 45.83
N SER A 18 1.32 1.30 46.53
CA SER A 18 2.40 0.52 45.95
C SER A 18 1.88 -0.54 44.97
N LEU A 19 0.74 -1.15 45.28
CA LEU A 19 0.10 -2.13 44.36
C LEU A 19 -0.44 -1.45 43.07
N PHE A 20 -1.00 -0.25 43.20
CA PHE A 20 -1.47 0.52 42.04
C PHE A 20 -0.32 0.99 41.15
N ILE A 21 0.81 1.42 41.75
CA ILE A 21 1.99 1.83 40.97
C ILE A 21 2.61 0.62 40.24
N THR A 22 2.66 -0.55 40.90
CA THR A 22 3.20 -1.77 40.24
C THR A 22 2.28 -2.26 39.14
N LEU A 23 0.96 -2.15 39.28
CA LEU A 23 0.01 -2.51 38.20
C LEU A 23 0.06 -1.55 37.01
N TRP A 24 0.41 -0.29 37.24
CA TRP A 24 0.57 0.70 36.16
C TRP A 24 1.91 0.57 35.42
N LEU A 25 2.95 0.08 36.09
CA LEU A 25 4.27 -0.13 35.50
C LEU A 25 4.41 -1.50 34.80
N THR A 26 3.46 -2.40 35.00
CA THR A 26 3.39 -3.70 34.34
C THR A 26 2.23 -3.77 33.33
N GLU A 27 1.92 -2.68 32.64
CA GLU A 27 1.23 -2.87 31.37
C GLU A 27 2.10 -3.82 30.55
N PRO A 28 1.57 -5.02 30.20
CA PRO A 28 2.32 -5.88 29.31
C PRO A 28 2.58 -5.05 28.06
N GLU A 29 3.85 -4.81 27.73
CA GLU A 29 4.21 -4.41 26.37
C GLU A 29 3.54 -5.43 25.48
N VAL A 30 2.38 -5.08 24.95
CA VAL A 30 1.79 -5.82 23.84
C VAL A 30 2.90 -5.78 22.78
N PRO A 31 3.54 -6.91 22.49
CA PRO A 31 4.57 -6.91 21.47
C PRO A 31 3.86 -6.32 20.25
N SER A 32 4.29 -5.13 19.85
CA SER A 32 3.89 -4.53 18.61
C SER A 32 4.27 -5.55 17.58
N ALA A 33 3.31 -6.38 17.18
CA ALA A 33 3.51 -7.34 16.11
C ALA A 33 3.91 -6.49 14.93
N THR A 34 5.21 -6.45 14.66
CA THR A 34 5.75 -5.74 13.52
C THR A 34 5.07 -6.40 12.33
N ASP A 35 4.09 -5.73 11.76
CA ASP A 35 3.37 -6.25 10.60
C ASP A 35 4.37 -6.28 9.43
N ASN A 36 5.01 -7.43 9.25
CA ASN A 36 6.02 -7.66 8.23
C ASN A 36 5.42 -7.84 6.82
N ARG A 37 4.10 -7.65 6.67
CA ARG A 37 3.44 -7.71 5.38
C ARG A 37 3.96 -6.61 4.46
N SER A 38 4.16 -6.95 3.19
CA SER A 38 4.49 -5.98 2.15
C SER A 38 3.35 -4.95 1.97
N ASP A 39 3.65 -3.80 1.41
CA ASP A 39 2.64 -2.78 1.13
C ASP A 39 1.57 -3.32 0.17
N ALA A 40 1.94 -4.18 -0.77
CA ALA A 40 1.03 -4.89 -1.66
C ALA A 40 0.07 -5.82 -0.89
N GLU A 41 0.59 -6.63 0.03
CA GLU A 41 -0.21 -7.54 0.85
C GLU A 41 -1.18 -6.77 1.76
N ARG A 42 -0.75 -5.63 2.32
CA ARG A 42 -1.62 -4.76 3.13
C ARG A 42 -2.76 -4.19 2.32
N LEU A 43 -2.46 -3.73 1.09
CA LEU A 43 -3.48 -3.17 0.20
C LEU A 43 -4.45 -4.24 -0.29
N ALA A 44 -3.95 -5.45 -0.58
CA ALA A 44 -4.74 -6.58 -1.08
C ALA A 44 -5.76 -7.16 -0.07
N VAL A 45 -5.66 -6.83 1.21
CA VAL A 45 -6.63 -7.24 2.24
C VAL A 45 -8.02 -6.62 2.00
N TYR A 46 -8.08 -5.46 1.34
CA TYR A 46 -9.31 -4.70 1.16
C TYR A 46 -9.87 -4.86 -0.25
N PRO A 47 -11.21 -4.93 -0.42
CA PRO A 47 -11.81 -4.89 -1.74
C PRO A 47 -11.65 -3.49 -2.34
N ILE A 48 -11.02 -3.39 -3.50
CA ILE A 48 -10.76 -2.12 -4.20
C ILE A 48 -11.46 -2.15 -5.55
N SER A 49 -12.66 -1.57 -5.62
CA SER A 49 -13.48 -1.52 -6.84
C SER A 49 -13.41 -0.18 -7.57
N ASN A 50 -12.96 0.86 -6.89
CA ASN A 50 -12.90 2.22 -7.43
C ASN A 50 -11.84 3.06 -6.69
N SER A 51 -11.65 4.30 -7.11
CA SER A 51 -10.67 5.22 -6.50
C SER A 51 -10.99 5.59 -5.05
N SER A 52 -12.26 5.61 -4.64
CA SER A 52 -12.64 5.89 -3.25
C SER A 52 -12.28 4.73 -2.32
N ASP A 53 -12.51 3.50 -2.76
CA ASP A 53 -12.10 2.31 -2.01
C ASP A 53 -10.58 2.24 -1.89
N LEU A 54 -9.88 2.55 -2.99
CA LEU A 54 -8.41 2.62 -3.00
C LEU A 54 -7.89 3.64 -1.99
N ALA A 55 -8.48 4.85 -1.95
CA ALA A 55 -8.04 5.90 -1.03
C ALA A 55 -8.18 5.46 0.44
N LYS A 56 -9.31 4.82 0.81
CA LYS A 56 -9.55 4.27 2.15
C LYS A 56 -8.57 3.15 2.48
N SER A 57 -8.37 2.23 1.54
CA SER A 57 -7.47 1.08 1.72
C SER A 57 -6.02 1.53 1.86
N ALA A 58 -5.60 2.50 1.06
CA ALA A 58 -4.28 3.09 1.13
C ALA A 58 -4.04 3.80 2.49
N GLN A 59 -5.05 4.52 2.99
CA GLN A 59 -4.99 5.13 4.32
C GLN A 59 -4.82 4.07 5.42
N ASN A 60 -5.58 2.98 5.37
CA ASN A 60 -5.48 1.88 6.33
C ASN A 60 -4.12 1.14 6.24
N ALA A 61 -3.53 1.09 5.05
CA ALA A 61 -2.20 0.54 4.81
C ALA A 61 -1.06 1.53 5.13
N ASN A 62 -1.36 2.75 5.58
CA ASN A 62 -0.42 3.85 5.79
C ASN A 62 0.38 4.20 4.51
N LEU A 63 -0.28 4.13 3.35
CA LEU A 63 0.31 4.56 2.08
C LEU A 63 0.02 6.03 1.81
N ILE A 64 0.96 6.70 1.15
CA ILE A 64 0.91 8.12 0.83
C ILE A 64 0.75 8.30 -0.68
N LEU A 65 -0.25 9.08 -1.09
CA LEU A 65 -0.43 9.43 -2.50
C LEU A 65 0.78 10.21 -3.00
N SER A 66 1.49 9.65 -3.96
CA SER A 66 2.73 10.20 -4.48
C SER A 66 2.48 11.25 -5.57
N ARG A 67 3.28 12.33 -5.53
CA ARG A 67 3.41 13.27 -6.65
C ARG A 67 4.63 12.95 -7.53
N ARG A 68 5.46 12.02 -7.09
CA ARG A 68 6.68 11.60 -7.80
C ARG A 68 6.40 10.46 -8.76
N LEU A 69 5.52 9.52 -8.35
CA LEU A 69 5.10 8.42 -9.18
C LEU A 69 4.18 8.93 -10.29
N LEU A 70 4.47 8.50 -11.49
CA LEU A 70 3.69 8.80 -12.69
C LEU A 70 3.44 7.52 -13.46
N GLY A 71 2.40 7.50 -14.26
CA GLY A 71 2.15 6.39 -15.15
C GLY A 71 0.85 6.54 -15.92
N TYR A 72 0.69 5.68 -16.90
CA TYR A 72 -0.50 5.63 -17.74
C TYR A 72 -0.70 4.22 -18.31
N VAL A 73 -1.95 3.80 -18.43
CA VAL A 73 -2.34 2.58 -19.11
C VAL A 73 -2.65 2.92 -20.56
N ASP A 74 -1.76 2.52 -21.48
CA ASP A 74 -1.90 2.81 -22.91
C ASP A 74 -3.04 2.02 -23.53
N ALA A 75 -3.16 0.73 -23.18
CA ALA A 75 -4.19 -0.15 -23.71
C ALA A 75 -4.50 -1.33 -22.79
N ILE A 76 -5.76 -1.79 -22.86
CA ILE A 76 -6.20 -3.11 -22.40
C ILE A 76 -6.77 -3.83 -23.60
N ARG A 77 -6.21 -4.97 -23.98
CA ARG A 77 -6.58 -5.75 -25.15
C ARG A 77 -6.95 -7.16 -24.76
N ARG A 78 -7.98 -7.71 -25.39
CA ARG A 78 -8.35 -9.10 -25.18
C ARG A 78 -7.38 -10.02 -25.95
N ASN A 79 -6.79 -10.98 -25.23
CA ASN A 79 -5.95 -12.01 -25.82
C ASN A 79 -6.78 -13.24 -26.20
N ASP A 80 -7.72 -13.64 -25.32
CA ASP A 80 -8.66 -14.74 -25.54
C ASP A 80 -10.01 -14.45 -24.84
N GLU A 81 -10.88 -15.45 -24.69
CA GLU A 81 -12.22 -15.27 -24.13
C GLU A 81 -12.23 -14.71 -22.70
N ARG A 82 -11.18 -14.93 -21.92
CA ARG A 82 -11.15 -14.57 -20.50
C ARG A 82 -9.93 -13.74 -20.09
N GLU A 83 -8.86 -13.80 -20.88
CA GLU A 83 -7.61 -13.14 -20.57
C GLU A 83 -7.47 -11.82 -21.34
N VAL A 84 -7.03 -10.80 -20.63
CA VAL A 84 -6.69 -9.50 -21.20
C VAL A 84 -5.24 -9.17 -20.93
N ALA A 85 -4.60 -8.50 -21.88
CA ALA A 85 -3.27 -7.93 -21.74
C ALA A 85 -3.39 -6.42 -21.51
N LEU A 86 -2.75 -5.94 -20.48
CA LEU A 86 -2.57 -4.52 -20.19
C LEU A 86 -1.17 -4.11 -20.63
N SER A 87 -1.07 -2.97 -21.29
CA SER A 87 0.19 -2.30 -21.59
C SER A 87 0.14 -0.85 -21.16
N GLY A 88 1.30 -0.33 -20.75
CA GLY A 88 1.42 1.04 -20.24
C GLY A 88 2.83 1.36 -19.79
N TRP A 89 2.92 2.34 -18.92
CA TRP A 89 4.18 2.70 -18.30
C TRP A 89 3.96 3.26 -16.89
N ALA A 90 4.97 3.14 -16.04
CA ALA A 90 5.04 3.81 -14.75
C ALA A 90 6.50 4.16 -14.41
N ALA A 91 6.71 5.29 -13.76
CA ALA A 91 8.04 5.77 -13.42
C ALA A 91 8.01 6.59 -12.12
N ASP A 92 9.12 6.59 -11.38
CA ASP A 92 9.39 7.56 -10.32
C ASP A 92 10.30 8.66 -10.87
N ARG A 93 9.84 9.91 -10.87
CA ARG A 93 10.61 11.07 -11.36
C ARG A 93 11.97 11.27 -10.69
N GLN A 94 12.08 10.86 -9.43
CA GLN A 94 13.29 11.02 -8.63
C GLN A 94 13.92 9.67 -8.27
N GLY A 95 13.33 8.60 -8.80
CA GLY A 95 13.73 7.24 -8.50
C GLY A 95 15.02 6.84 -9.20
N ASP A 96 15.53 5.74 -8.73
CA ASP A 96 16.56 4.97 -9.40
C ASP A 96 15.90 3.99 -10.40
N SER A 97 16.72 3.11 -10.98
CA SER A 97 16.27 2.04 -11.88
C SER A 97 15.52 0.90 -11.19
N THR A 98 15.06 1.05 -9.95
CA THR A 98 14.33 -0.02 -9.24
C THR A 98 12.97 -0.23 -9.90
N PRO A 99 12.62 -1.49 -10.26
CA PRO A 99 11.30 -1.80 -10.76
C PRO A 99 10.20 -1.37 -9.78
N LEU A 100 9.15 -0.74 -10.28
CA LEU A 100 7.98 -0.40 -9.49
C LEU A 100 7.01 -1.57 -9.47
N GLU A 101 6.47 -1.90 -8.30
CA GLU A 101 5.44 -2.91 -8.15
C GLU A 101 4.09 -2.35 -8.59
N VAL A 102 3.33 -3.15 -9.36
CA VAL A 102 2.03 -2.74 -9.89
C VAL A 102 0.98 -3.79 -9.54
N LEU A 103 -0.08 -3.33 -8.90
CA LEU A 103 -1.23 -4.13 -8.49
C LEU A 103 -2.42 -3.83 -9.40
N ILE A 104 -3.14 -4.87 -9.82
CA ILE A 104 -4.33 -4.73 -10.65
C ILE A 104 -5.50 -5.37 -9.93
N PHE A 105 -6.52 -4.57 -9.66
CA PHE A 105 -7.77 -5.01 -9.03
C PHE A 105 -8.90 -4.99 -10.06
N VAL A 106 -9.73 -6.03 -10.05
CA VAL A 106 -10.95 -6.12 -10.87
C VAL A 106 -12.09 -6.57 -9.96
N ALA A 107 -13.21 -5.87 -10.01
CA ALA A 107 -14.38 -6.16 -9.16
C ALA A 107 -14.02 -6.33 -7.67
N GLY A 108 -13.13 -5.47 -7.18
CA GLY A 108 -12.71 -5.45 -5.78
C GLY A 108 -11.64 -6.47 -5.38
N ARG A 109 -11.13 -7.30 -6.30
CA ARG A 109 -10.15 -8.34 -6.00
C ARG A 109 -8.82 -8.07 -6.70
N LEU A 110 -7.72 -8.32 -6.02
CA LEU A 110 -6.40 -8.36 -6.65
C LEU A 110 -6.36 -9.54 -7.63
N VAL A 111 -6.15 -9.25 -8.92
CA VAL A 111 -6.11 -10.25 -10.00
C VAL A 111 -4.72 -10.42 -10.60
N ALA A 112 -3.85 -9.42 -10.46
CA ALA A 112 -2.47 -9.52 -10.89
C ALA A 112 -1.55 -8.61 -10.09
N THR A 113 -0.31 -9.08 -9.91
CA THR A 113 0.82 -8.29 -9.44
C THR A 113 1.93 -8.42 -10.46
N THR A 114 2.53 -7.31 -10.85
CA THR A 114 3.64 -7.27 -11.80
C THR A 114 4.63 -6.18 -11.39
N HIS A 115 5.74 -6.09 -12.11
CA HIS A 115 6.73 -5.03 -11.93
C HIS A 115 7.01 -4.35 -13.27
N THR A 116 7.33 -3.08 -13.22
CA THR A 116 7.79 -2.37 -14.41
C THR A 116 9.12 -2.95 -14.88
N LYS A 117 9.33 -3.05 -16.20
CA LYS A 117 10.52 -3.65 -16.81
C LYS A 117 10.81 -3.07 -18.18
N GLY A 118 12.07 -2.76 -18.45
CA GLY A 118 12.52 -2.28 -19.76
C GLY A 118 12.31 -0.77 -19.96
N GLU A 119 12.73 -0.30 -21.11
CA GLU A 119 12.84 1.13 -21.44
C GLU A 119 11.69 1.61 -22.32
N ARG A 120 11.30 2.85 -22.14
CA ARG A 120 10.33 3.60 -22.97
C ARG A 120 10.94 4.96 -23.34
N PRO A 121 11.82 5.01 -24.35
CA PRO A 121 12.52 6.25 -24.74
C PRO A 121 11.58 7.41 -25.07
N ASP A 122 10.42 7.12 -25.63
CA ASP A 122 9.37 8.10 -25.91
C ASP A 122 8.81 8.74 -24.64
N VAL A 123 8.58 7.93 -23.61
CA VAL A 123 8.10 8.40 -22.29
C VAL A 123 9.19 9.16 -21.57
N THR A 124 10.39 8.61 -21.51
CA THR A 124 11.52 9.22 -20.78
C THR A 124 11.89 10.60 -21.34
N ALA A 125 11.82 10.77 -22.66
CA ALA A 125 12.00 12.05 -23.32
C ALA A 125 10.89 13.06 -22.98
N ALA A 126 9.62 12.60 -22.95
CA ALA A 126 8.46 13.46 -22.72
C ALA A 126 8.36 13.97 -21.28
N ILE A 127 8.73 13.15 -20.29
CA ILE A 127 8.57 13.50 -18.87
C ILE A 127 9.88 13.89 -18.18
N HIS A 128 10.96 14.02 -18.93
CA HIS A 128 12.29 14.41 -18.45
C HIS A 128 12.76 13.61 -17.23
N LEU A 129 12.68 12.27 -17.32
CA LEU A 129 13.21 11.39 -16.29
C LEU A 129 14.71 11.55 -16.14
N GLY A 130 15.20 11.55 -14.91
CA GLY A 130 16.62 11.45 -14.60
C GLY A 130 17.26 10.19 -15.18
N PHE A 131 18.56 10.21 -15.43
CA PHE A 131 19.31 9.11 -16.05
C PHE A 131 19.12 7.75 -15.38
N GLY A 132 18.87 7.70 -14.07
CA GLY A 132 18.65 6.45 -13.32
C GLY A 132 17.25 5.83 -13.46
N ALA A 133 16.25 6.63 -13.87
CA ALA A 133 14.84 6.21 -13.86
C ALA A 133 14.36 5.61 -15.20
N GLN A 134 15.25 5.45 -16.18
CA GLN A 134 14.89 5.13 -17.56
C GLN A 134 14.70 3.63 -17.84
N SER A 135 15.29 2.75 -17.03
CA SER A 135 15.45 1.33 -17.39
C SER A 135 14.30 0.42 -16.97
N ASN A 136 13.38 0.86 -16.11
CA ASN A 136 12.25 0.04 -15.66
C ASN A 136 10.96 0.83 -15.70
N VAL A 137 10.50 1.16 -16.89
CA VAL A 137 9.35 2.04 -17.13
C VAL A 137 8.17 1.31 -17.77
N VAL A 138 8.42 0.26 -18.54
CA VAL A 138 7.36 -0.48 -19.26
C VAL A 138 6.51 -1.25 -18.26
N LEU A 139 5.20 -1.09 -18.37
CA LEU A 139 4.21 -1.84 -17.62
C LEU A 139 3.50 -2.82 -18.58
N THR A 140 3.57 -4.11 -18.25
CA THR A 140 2.78 -5.15 -18.92
C THR A 140 2.21 -6.12 -17.90
N ALA A 141 0.97 -6.56 -18.09
CA ALA A 141 0.33 -7.57 -17.25
C ALA A 141 -0.72 -8.34 -18.05
N ASN A 142 -0.90 -9.61 -17.70
CA ASN A 142 -2.03 -10.41 -18.12
C ASN A 142 -2.91 -10.73 -16.92
N PHE A 143 -4.22 -10.64 -17.09
CA PHE A 143 -5.17 -10.94 -16.01
C PHE A 143 -6.55 -11.28 -16.58
N THR A 144 -7.41 -11.83 -15.71
CA THR A 144 -8.78 -12.17 -16.05
C THR A 144 -9.71 -10.99 -15.82
N CYS A 145 -10.54 -10.66 -16.83
CA CYS A 145 -11.44 -9.53 -16.77
C CYS A 145 -12.70 -9.79 -17.63
N ARG A 146 -13.86 -9.37 -17.14
CA ARG A 146 -15.10 -9.41 -17.94
C ARG A 146 -15.26 -8.11 -18.72
N THR A 147 -15.91 -8.19 -19.88
CA THR A 147 -16.24 -7.00 -20.67
C THR A 147 -17.02 -5.99 -19.81
N GLY A 148 -16.55 -4.75 -19.81
CA GLY A 148 -17.14 -3.65 -19.05
C GLY A 148 -16.64 -3.50 -17.61
N ASP A 149 -15.92 -4.48 -17.04
CA ASP A 149 -15.29 -4.29 -15.74
C ASP A 149 -14.27 -3.14 -15.82
N GLN A 150 -14.20 -2.35 -14.75
CA GLN A 150 -13.25 -1.25 -14.63
C GLN A 150 -12.07 -1.68 -13.76
N PRO A 151 -10.89 -1.95 -14.31
CA PRO A 151 -9.72 -2.25 -13.52
C PRO A 151 -9.24 -1.05 -12.72
N VAL A 152 -8.78 -1.27 -11.49
CA VAL A 152 -8.05 -0.29 -10.69
C VAL A 152 -6.58 -0.69 -10.69
N VAL A 153 -5.75 0.11 -11.35
CA VAL A 153 -4.31 -0.13 -11.47
C VAL A 153 -3.57 0.77 -10.49
N VAL A 154 -2.75 0.19 -9.63
CA VAL A 154 -2.05 0.91 -8.56
C VAL A 154 -0.56 0.64 -8.70
N VAL A 155 0.23 1.68 -8.76
CA VAL A 155 1.70 1.60 -8.71
C VAL A 155 2.16 1.89 -7.28
N LEU A 156 3.00 1.01 -6.75
CA LEU A 156 3.67 1.18 -5.48
C LEU A 156 5.12 1.61 -5.70
N GLY A 157 5.52 2.64 -4.98
CA GLY A 157 6.89 3.13 -4.94
C GLY A 157 7.55 2.87 -3.59
N LYS A 158 8.78 3.29 -3.47
CA LYS A 158 9.50 3.31 -2.19
C LYS A 158 8.80 4.22 -1.17
N GLU A 159 9.15 4.07 0.11
CA GLU A 159 8.69 4.93 1.19
C GLU A 159 7.16 4.98 1.34
N LYS A 160 6.50 3.84 1.12
CA LYS A 160 5.04 3.72 1.23
C LYS A 160 4.27 4.66 0.31
N GLN A 161 4.80 4.91 -0.88
CA GLN A 161 4.15 5.76 -1.87
C GLN A 161 3.31 4.93 -2.83
N TYR A 162 2.19 5.51 -3.27
CA TYR A 162 1.36 4.91 -4.32
C TYR A 162 0.80 5.96 -5.26
N VAL A 163 0.42 5.52 -6.47
CA VAL A 163 -0.37 6.31 -7.41
C VAL A 163 -1.36 5.39 -8.15
N PRO A 164 -2.64 5.79 -8.27
CA PRO A 164 -3.58 5.13 -9.16
C PRO A 164 -3.31 5.57 -10.61
N LEU A 165 -3.33 4.61 -11.54
CA LEU A 165 -3.29 4.91 -12.97
C LEU A 165 -4.69 4.93 -13.54
N GLN A 166 -4.93 5.85 -14.48
CA GLN A 166 -6.14 5.82 -15.28
C GLN A 166 -6.11 4.64 -16.22
N SER A 167 -7.18 3.86 -16.24
CA SER A 167 -7.37 2.72 -17.13
C SER A 167 -8.74 2.81 -17.79
N GLY A 168 -8.85 2.31 -19.03
CA GLY A 168 -10.12 2.07 -19.67
C GLY A 168 -10.82 0.83 -19.11
N PRO A 169 -12.09 0.60 -19.49
CA PRO A 169 -12.78 -0.65 -19.18
C PRO A 169 -12.15 -1.83 -19.91
N CYS A 170 -12.40 -3.03 -19.39
CA CYS A 170 -12.05 -4.27 -20.09
C CYS A 170 -12.87 -4.40 -21.37
N PRO A 171 -12.24 -4.77 -22.48
CA PRO A 171 -12.87 -4.92 -23.79
C PRO A 171 -13.81 -6.11 -23.90
#